data_9910767a5f85e4c451638e7bebe4ed72
#
_entry.id   9910767a5f85e4c451638e7bebe4ed72
#
_cell.length_a   1.000
_cell.length_b   1.000
_cell.length_c   1.000
_cell.angle_alpha   90.00
_cell.angle_beta   90.00
_cell.angle_gamma   90.00
#
_symmetry.space_group_name_H-M   'P 1'
#
loop_
_entity.id
_entity.type
_entity.pdbx_description
1 polymer ?
#
loop_
_entity_poly.entity_id
_entity_poly.type
_entity_poly.pdbx_seq_one_letter_code
_entity_poly.pdbx_strand_id
1 'polypeptide(L)'
;VSGYSVADGKQKWKLDLPADVCATPNTPTPDGKIVIGIKNGTTDRANCSVLQMVDLNTGKAGWKKEIKKNGTWDFLSDIGLAISGDTVAVGRTGNSNAYRVSDGKELFGNPEGNCKPFAFSGGDKLIAAVSCRTDDVKNPQNQVQELNPATGKPRWTYQPPRGWEVSRVYSTTPLVVRLEHEEKKQYTIVALTESGKLRSQLMPPKGAKLTADCGNSFAIFGQKLEGCSGVAADANTFYIATEDDSSGTSRTNKVIAFNLNTGKPKWEAPAPAERVLKPLGMEGGNVLLYMRPKYDTAGAVVTLPPTGGTVKTLLQHPAGAGRIENGFFSAKVLYQDGRSFIFSQRVSASNDKEELEQTTMLVFEK
;
A
#
# COMPACT_ATOMS: atom_id res chain seq x y z
N VAL A 1 -5.93 -8.15 -17.71
CA VAL A 1 -4.81 -8.46 -16.81
C VAL A 1 -3.80 -9.29 -17.58
N SER A 2 -2.52 -9.04 -17.41
CA SER A 2 -1.46 -9.75 -18.11
C SER A 2 -0.34 -10.15 -17.17
N GLY A 3 0.25 -11.31 -17.41
CA GLY A 3 1.45 -11.78 -16.74
C GLY A 3 2.65 -11.73 -17.66
N TYR A 4 3.76 -11.23 -17.14
CA TYR A 4 5.01 -11.12 -17.87
C TYR A 4 6.12 -11.92 -17.20
N SER A 5 7.01 -12.48 -18.00
CA SER A 5 8.21 -13.13 -17.51
C SER A 5 9.18 -12.10 -16.92
N VAL A 6 9.60 -12.30 -15.68
CA VAL A 6 10.63 -11.48 -15.05
C VAL A 6 11.99 -11.65 -15.74
N ALA A 7 12.23 -12.81 -16.36
CA ALA A 7 13.52 -13.14 -16.97
C ALA A 7 13.77 -12.42 -18.31
N ASP A 8 12.72 -12.21 -19.12
CA ASP A 8 12.87 -11.69 -20.50
C ASP A 8 11.78 -10.68 -20.90
N GLY A 9 10.92 -10.28 -19.98
CA GLY A 9 9.85 -9.31 -20.22
C GLY A 9 8.72 -9.78 -21.14
N LYS A 10 8.75 -11.05 -21.61
CA LYS A 10 7.73 -11.56 -22.53
C LYS A 10 6.42 -11.83 -21.81
N GLN A 11 5.32 -11.51 -22.47
CA GLN A 11 3.99 -11.84 -21.99
C GLN A 11 3.80 -13.36 -21.94
N LYS A 12 3.52 -13.89 -20.74
CA LYS A 12 3.23 -15.32 -20.53
C LYS A 12 1.77 -15.66 -20.71
N TRP A 13 0.89 -14.78 -20.27
CA TRP A 13 -0.55 -14.95 -20.37
C TRP A 13 -1.27 -13.61 -20.39
N LYS A 14 -2.48 -13.61 -20.90
CA LYS A 14 -3.43 -12.51 -20.90
C LYS A 14 -4.80 -13.03 -20.51
N LEU A 15 -5.48 -12.31 -19.63
CA LEU A 15 -6.86 -12.53 -19.24
C LEU A 15 -7.67 -11.28 -19.59
N ASP A 16 -8.57 -11.40 -20.54
CA ASP A 16 -9.51 -10.34 -20.88
C ASP A 16 -10.67 -10.36 -19.89
N LEU A 17 -11.03 -9.18 -19.38
CA LEU A 17 -12.08 -9.00 -18.40
C LEU A 17 -13.27 -8.28 -19.04
N PRO A 18 -14.50 -8.51 -18.53
CA PRO A 18 -15.71 -7.91 -19.10
C PRO A 18 -15.85 -6.42 -18.79
N ALA A 19 -15.11 -5.91 -17.82
CA ALA A 19 -15.11 -4.50 -17.40
C ALA A 19 -13.82 -4.18 -16.65
N ASP A 20 -13.64 -2.90 -16.27
CA ASP A 20 -12.44 -2.39 -15.62
C ASP A 20 -12.19 -3.03 -14.26
N VAL A 21 -10.90 -3.23 -13.94
CA VAL A 21 -10.44 -3.53 -12.59
C VAL A 21 -10.55 -2.26 -11.75
N CYS A 22 -11.27 -2.35 -10.65
CA CYS A 22 -11.53 -1.21 -9.76
C CYS A 22 -10.91 -1.39 -8.36
N ALA A 23 -10.52 -2.61 -7.99
CA ALA A 23 -9.83 -2.87 -6.73
C ALA A 23 -8.84 -4.02 -6.87
N THR A 24 -7.69 -3.89 -6.20
CA THR A 24 -6.67 -4.94 -6.12
C THR A 24 -6.10 -4.97 -4.71
N PRO A 25 -5.80 -6.15 -4.15
CA PRO A 25 -5.00 -6.27 -2.95
C PRO A 25 -3.53 -5.98 -3.26
N ASN A 26 -2.75 -5.70 -2.24
CA ASN A 26 -1.32 -5.41 -2.40
C ASN A 26 -0.47 -6.68 -2.56
N THR A 27 -0.93 -7.80 -2.04
CA THR A 27 -0.21 -9.08 -2.07
C THR A 27 -1.14 -10.21 -2.54
N PRO A 28 -0.61 -11.20 -3.29
CA PRO A 28 -1.31 -12.45 -3.58
C PRO A 28 -1.25 -13.42 -2.40
N THR A 29 -1.91 -14.56 -2.53
CA THR A 29 -1.69 -15.72 -1.67
C THR A 29 -0.30 -16.32 -1.90
N PRO A 30 0.25 -17.11 -0.95
CA PRO A 30 1.56 -17.76 -1.12
C PRO A 30 1.63 -18.71 -2.34
N ASP A 31 0.52 -19.28 -2.76
CA ASP A 31 0.42 -20.14 -3.94
C ASP A 31 0.09 -19.39 -5.24
N GLY A 32 0.18 -18.05 -5.22
CA GLY A 32 0.08 -17.21 -6.41
C GLY A 32 -1.34 -16.93 -6.90
N LYS A 33 -2.33 -16.93 -6.02
CA LYS A 33 -3.70 -16.51 -6.36
C LYS A 33 -3.99 -15.11 -5.89
N ILE A 34 -4.79 -14.37 -6.65
CA ILE A 34 -5.25 -13.03 -6.30
C ILE A 34 -6.75 -12.92 -6.52
N VAL A 35 -7.40 -12.06 -5.76
CA VAL A 35 -8.80 -11.69 -6.01
C VAL A 35 -8.83 -10.22 -6.38
N ILE A 36 -9.38 -9.90 -7.53
CA ILE A 36 -9.54 -8.54 -8.04
C ILE A 36 -11.00 -8.11 -7.99
N GLY A 37 -11.24 -6.83 -7.78
CA GLY A 37 -12.54 -6.21 -7.94
C GLY A 37 -12.72 -5.73 -9.37
N ILE A 38 -13.86 -6.03 -9.96
CA ILE A 38 -14.23 -5.63 -11.33
C ILE A 38 -15.53 -4.83 -11.24
N LYS A 39 -15.66 -3.81 -12.07
CA LYS A 39 -16.93 -3.08 -12.23
C LYS A 39 -18.02 -4.02 -12.75
N ASN A 40 -19.25 -3.80 -12.33
CA ASN A 40 -20.42 -4.57 -12.80
C ASN A 40 -21.02 -4.06 -14.12
N GLY A 41 -20.28 -3.20 -14.82
CA GLY A 41 -20.66 -2.61 -16.11
C GLY A 41 -19.53 -1.75 -16.67
N THR A 42 -19.73 -1.23 -17.86
CA THR A 42 -18.75 -0.43 -18.61
C THR A 42 -18.97 1.09 -18.50
N THR A 43 -19.96 1.53 -17.73
CA THR A 43 -20.24 2.95 -17.52
C THR A 43 -19.40 3.50 -16.36
N ASP A 44 -19.14 4.81 -16.35
CA ASP A 44 -18.40 5.49 -15.27
C ASP A 44 -19.08 5.35 -13.90
N ARG A 45 -20.41 5.13 -13.89
CA ARG A 45 -21.20 4.93 -12.67
C ARG A 45 -21.31 3.47 -12.21
N ALA A 46 -20.68 2.54 -12.93
CA ALA A 46 -20.72 1.13 -12.55
C ALA A 46 -20.01 0.91 -11.20
N ASN A 47 -20.61 0.08 -10.37
CA ASN A 47 -20.08 -0.25 -9.05
C ASN A 47 -18.92 -1.24 -9.15
N CYS A 48 -17.98 -1.15 -8.22
CA CYS A 48 -16.92 -2.13 -7.99
C CYS A 48 -17.47 -3.30 -7.15
N SER A 49 -18.36 -4.10 -7.73
CA SER A 49 -19.12 -5.10 -6.98
C SER A 49 -18.87 -6.55 -7.38
N VAL A 50 -18.00 -6.81 -8.34
CA VAL A 50 -17.70 -8.17 -8.78
C VAL A 50 -16.31 -8.56 -8.35
N LEU A 51 -16.19 -9.65 -7.60
CA LEU A 51 -14.92 -10.27 -7.25
C LEU A 51 -14.59 -11.38 -8.23
N GLN A 52 -13.35 -11.40 -8.73
CA GLN A 52 -12.83 -12.43 -9.62
C GLN A 52 -11.50 -12.96 -9.07
N MET A 53 -11.42 -14.25 -8.79
CA MET A 53 -10.15 -14.90 -8.50
C MET A 53 -9.38 -15.12 -9.79
N VAL A 54 -8.08 -14.88 -9.75
CA VAL A 54 -7.13 -15.12 -10.84
C VAL A 54 -5.93 -15.89 -10.30
N ASP A 55 -5.58 -16.97 -10.95
CA ASP A 55 -4.32 -17.69 -10.71
C ASP A 55 -3.21 -17.00 -11.49
N LEU A 56 -2.27 -16.37 -10.78
CA LEU A 56 -1.18 -15.61 -11.38
C LEU A 56 -0.13 -16.52 -12.09
N ASN A 57 -0.05 -17.79 -11.73
CA ASN A 57 0.89 -18.71 -12.36
C ASN A 57 0.43 -19.09 -13.78
N THR A 58 -0.87 -19.18 -13.98
CA THR A 58 -1.47 -19.67 -15.23
C THR A 58 -2.27 -18.61 -16.00
N GLY A 59 -2.61 -17.49 -15.36
CA GLY A 59 -3.51 -16.48 -15.91
C GLY A 59 -4.98 -16.91 -15.99
N LYS A 60 -5.33 -18.06 -15.42
CA LYS A 60 -6.71 -18.56 -15.47
C LYS A 60 -7.60 -17.89 -14.44
N ALA A 61 -8.78 -17.49 -14.89
CA ALA A 61 -9.85 -17.04 -14.01
C ALA A 61 -10.43 -18.25 -13.24
N GLY A 62 -10.61 -18.09 -11.95
CA GLY A 62 -11.31 -19.02 -11.09
C GLY A 62 -12.76 -18.58 -10.82
N TRP A 63 -13.18 -18.68 -9.56
CA TRP A 63 -14.53 -18.29 -9.18
C TRP A 63 -14.77 -16.78 -9.37
N LYS A 64 -16.04 -16.45 -9.62
CA LYS A 64 -16.56 -15.09 -9.72
C LYS A 64 -17.73 -14.93 -8.76
N LYS A 65 -17.80 -13.82 -8.06
CA LYS A 65 -18.87 -13.53 -7.10
C LYS A 65 -19.25 -12.06 -7.13
N GLU A 66 -20.54 -11.79 -7.11
CA GLU A 66 -21.06 -10.44 -6.94
C GLU A 66 -21.27 -10.13 -5.45
N ILE A 67 -20.78 -8.98 -5.02
CA ILE A 67 -21.01 -8.44 -3.67
C ILE A 67 -22.38 -7.77 -3.67
N LYS A 68 -23.28 -8.26 -2.85
CA LYS A 68 -24.60 -7.65 -2.68
C LYS A 68 -24.51 -6.42 -1.79
N LYS A 69 -25.18 -5.35 -2.22
CA LYS A 69 -25.35 -4.16 -1.40
C LYS A 69 -26.18 -4.48 -0.17
N ASN A 70 -25.73 -4.02 0.99
CA ASN A 70 -26.41 -4.21 2.28
C ASN A 70 -26.79 -2.85 2.89
N GLY A 71 -27.97 -2.38 2.56
CA GLY A 71 -28.50 -1.11 3.06
C GLY A 71 -28.10 0.12 2.22
N THR A 72 -28.65 1.27 2.61
CA THR A 72 -28.53 2.53 1.87
C THR A 72 -27.10 3.09 1.91
N TRP A 73 -26.41 2.89 3.02
CA TRP A 73 -25.06 3.45 3.27
C TRP A 73 -23.92 2.49 2.88
N ASP A 74 -24.23 1.40 2.19
CA ASP A 74 -23.20 0.49 1.64
C ASP A 74 -22.80 0.98 0.24
N PHE A 75 -21.62 1.62 0.15
CA PHE A 75 -21.10 2.15 -1.10
C PHE A 75 -20.17 1.13 -1.77
N LEU A 76 -20.61 0.61 -2.91
CA LEU A 76 -19.84 -0.32 -3.75
C LEU A 76 -19.03 0.40 -4.84
N SER A 77 -19.06 1.72 -4.89
CA SER A 77 -18.25 2.49 -5.83
C SER A 77 -16.75 2.43 -5.52
N ASP A 78 -16.43 2.22 -4.24
CA ASP A 78 -15.05 2.19 -3.76
C ASP A 78 -14.92 1.10 -2.68
N ILE A 79 -14.23 0.03 -3.04
CA ILE A 79 -13.93 -1.09 -2.13
C ILE A 79 -12.42 -1.24 -1.96
N GLY A 80 -11.99 -1.64 -0.77
CA GLY A 80 -10.61 -2.05 -0.50
C GLY A 80 -10.52 -3.57 -0.42
N LEU A 81 -9.48 -4.15 -1.01
CA LEU A 81 -9.19 -5.58 -0.92
C LEU A 81 -7.88 -5.80 -0.21
N ALA A 82 -7.83 -6.79 0.68
CA ALA A 82 -6.60 -7.21 1.36
C ALA A 82 -6.57 -8.74 1.48
N ILE A 83 -5.43 -9.36 1.18
CA ILE A 83 -5.26 -10.82 1.28
C ILE A 83 -4.32 -11.16 2.43
N SER A 84 -4.73 -12.09 3.29
CA SER A 84 -3.90 -12.72 4.32
C SER A 84 -4.13 -14.24 4.33
N GLY A 85 -3.07 -15.01 4.03
CA GLY A 85 -3.20 -16.45 3.79
C GLY A 85 -4.17 -16.76 2.64
N ASP A 86 -5.15 -17.62 2.89
CA ASP A 86 -6.21 -17.99 1.92
C ASP A 86 -7.50 -17.13 2.11
N THR A 87 -7.38 -15.93 2.67
CA THR A 87 -8.53 -15.05 2.93
C THR A 87 -8.38 -13.72 2.21
N VAL A 88 -9.38 -13.32 1.43
CA VAL A 88 -9.54 -11.96 0.93
C VAL A 88 -10.62 -11.25 1.76
N ALA A 89 -10.21 -10.15 2.40
CA ALA A 89 -11.12 -9.24 3.09
C ALA A 89 -11.51 -8.08 2.17
N VAL A 90 -12.78 -7.75 2.18
CA VAL A 90 -13.39 -6.66 1.41
C VAL A 90 -13.85 -5.59 2.37
N GLY A 91 -13.18 -4.46 2.36
CA GLY A 91 -13.54 -3.28 3.15
C GLY A 91 -14.35 -2.30 2.33
N ARG A 92 -15.38 -1.73 2.94
CA ARG A 92 -16.20 -0.66 2.35
C ARG A 92 -16.97 0.09 3.44
N THR A 93 -17.47 1.24 3.11
CA THR A 93 -18.22 2.07 4.08
C THR A 93 -19.39 1.30 4.68
N GLY A 94 -19.38 1.13 5.99
CA GLY A 94 -20.47 0.52 6.76
C GLY A 94 -20.58 -0.99 6.69
N ASN A 95 -19.82 -1.65 5.82
CA ASN A 95 -19.85 -3.09 5.64
C ASN A 95 -18.47 -3.69 5.36
N SER A 96 -18.32 -4.96 5.71
CA SER A 96 -17.17 -5.76 5.33
C SER A 96 -17.58 -7.22 5.16
N ASN A 97 -16.89 -7.93 4.30
CA ASN A 97 -17.02 -9.36 4.11
C ASN A 97 -15.63 -9.97 3.90
N ALA A 98 -15.50 -11.24 4.15
CA ALA A 98 -14.30 -11.97 3.78
C ALA A 98 -14.65 -13.28 3.09
N TYR A 99 -13.85 -13.65 2.10
CA TYR A 99 -14.04 -14.85 1.31
C TYR A 99 -12.77 -15.65 1.27
N ARG A 100 -12.91 -16.96 1.17
CA ARG A 100 -11.78 -17.84 0.93
C ARG A 100 -11.31 -17.67 -0.53
N VAL A 101 -10.00 -17.43 -0.70
CA VAL A 101 -9.44 -17.18 -2.04
C VAL A 101 -9.52 -18.43 -2.91
N SER A 102 -9.31 -19.62 -2.34
CA SER A 102 -9.28 -20.87 -3.09
C SER A 102 -10.62 -21.28 -3.70
N ASP A 103 -11.76 -20.99 -3.04
CA ASP A 103 -13.09 -21.46 -3.47
C ASP A 103 -14.20 -20.41 -3.48
N GLY A 104 -13.93 -19.19 -3.03
CA GLY A 104 -14.91 -18.11 -2.97
C GLY A 104 -15.96 -18.24 -1.87
N LYS A 105 -15.81 -19.20 -0.93
CA LYS A 105 -16.74 -19.36 0.20
C LYS A 105 -16.64 -18.16 1.11
N GLU A 106 -17.78 -17.60 1.50
CA GLU A 106 -17.84 -16.55 2.52
C GLU A 106 -17.41 -17.11 3.88
N LEU A 107 -16.46 -16.45 4.51
CA LEU A 107 -15.89 -16.85 5.80
C LEU A 107 -16.55 -16.09 6.95
N PHE A 108 -16.68 -14.77 6.80
CA PHE A 108 -17.32 -13.91 7.78
C PHE A 108 -17.79 -12.59 7.14
N GLY A 109 -18.73 -11.94 7.79
CA GLY A 109 -19.20 -10.60 7.46
C GLY A 109 -18.99 -9.65 8.64
N ASN A 110 -19.77 -8.57 8.68
CA ASN A 110 -19.76 -7.65 9.81
C ASN A 110 -20.09 -8.36 11.12
N PRO A 111 -19.31 -8.13 12.19
CA PRO A 111 -19.67 -8.60 13.51
C PRO A 111 -20.95 -7.89 14.01
N GLU A 112 -21.61 -8.48 14.99
CA GLU A 112 -22.67 -7.81 15.73
C GLU A 112 -22.14 -6.61 16.54
N GLY A 113 -23.03 -5.71 16.97
CA GLY A 113 -22.68 -4.55 17.79
C GLY A 113 -22.30 -3.30 16.99
N ASN A 114 -21.74 -2.31 17.68
CA ASN A 114 -21.53 -0.96 17.15
C ASN A 114 -20.18 -0.76 16.43
N CYS A 115 -19.23 -1.68 16.62
CA CYS A 115 -17.90 -1.60 16.03
C CYS A 115 -17.83 -2.45 14.75
N LYS A 116 -17.59 -1.81 13.62
CA LYS A 116 -17.57 -2.46 12.30
C LYS A 116 -16.22 -2.27 11.63
N PRO A 117 -15.52 -3.34 11.22
CA PRO A 117 -14.39 -3.22 10.30
C PRO A 117 -14.84 -2.59 8.99
N PHE A 118 -14.06 -1.68 8.45
CA PHE A 118 -14.37 -0.99 7.21
C PHE A 118 -13.21 -0.98 6.20
N ALA A 119 -11.99 -1.23 6.67
CA ALA A 119 -10.80 -1.28 5.83
C ALA A 119 -9.81 -2.30 6.39
N PHE A 120 -9.01 -2.89 5.51
CA PHE A 120 -8.09 -3.98 5.85
C PHE A 120 -6.70 -3.77 5.24
N SER A 121 -5.71 -4.34 5.90
CA SER A 121 -4.37 -4.56 5.37
C SER A 121 -4.01 -6.03 5.53
N GLY A 122 -3.46 -6.62 4.48
CA GLY A 122 -3.11 -8.04 4.38
C GLY A 122 -1.61 -8.31 4.55
N GLY A 123 -1.21 -9.47 4.09
CA GLY A 123 0.14 -10.02 4.22
C GLY A 123 0.17 -11.13 5.28
N ASP A 124 1.20 -11.14 6.13
CA ASP A 124 1.36 -12.13 7.20
C ASP A 124 0.24 -12.05 8.26
N LYS A 125 -0.37 -10.89 8.39
CA LYS A 125 -1.47 -10.61 9.32
C LYS A 125 -2.63 -9.95 8.59
N LEU A 126 -3.84 -10.15 9.12
CA LEU A 126 -5.01 -9.40 8.70
C LEU A 126 -5.29 -8.30 9.73
N ILE A 127 -4.95 -7.07 9.37
CA ILE A 127 -5.17 -5.89 10.20
C ILE A 127 -6.43 -5.17 9.73
N ALA A 128 -7.32 -4.84 10.65
CA ALA A 128 -8.56 -4.12 10.37
C ALA A 128 -8.57 -2.76 11.05
N ALA A 129 -9.00 -1.74 10.31
CA ALA A 129 -9.50 -0.50 10.87
C ALA A 129 -10.99 -0.68 11.19
N VAL A 130 -11.36 -0.33 12.40
CA VAL A 130 -12.71 -0.55 12.92
C VAL A 130 -13.30 0.77 13.38
N SER A 131 -14.46 1.11 12.84
CA SER A 131 -15.23 2.27 13.26
C SER A 131 -16.29 1.83 14.27
N CYS A 132 -16.32 2.50 15.43
CA CYS A 132 -17.30 2.23 16.49
C CYS A 132 -18.26 3.41 16.59
N ARG A 133 -19.54 3.14 16.40
CA ARG A 133 -20.58 4.16 16.63
C ARG A 133 -20.68 4.48 18.11
N THR A 134 -20.56 5.75 18.44
CA THR A 134 -20.74 6.29 19.77
C THR A 134 -21.73 7.46 19.70
N ASP A 135 -22.26 7.90 20.84
CA ASP A 135 -23.12 9.08 20.91
C ASP A 135 -22.35 10.37 20.56
N ASP A 136 -21.05 10.37 20.77
CA ASP A 136 -20.14 11.46 20.37
C ASP A 136 -19.62 11.20 18.95
N VAL A 137 -20.36 11.68 17.96
CA VAL A 137 -20.02 11.51 16.53
C VAL A 137 -18.73 12.22 16.16
N LYS A 138 -18.35 13.30 16.86
CA LYS A 138 -17.13 14.08 16.58
C LYS A 138 -15.87 13.43 17.13
N ASN A 139 -16.00 12.66 18.21
CA ASN A 139 -14.88 11.96 18.83
C ASN A 139 -15.17 10.44 18.94
N PRO A 140 -15.26 9.73 17.79
CA PRO A 140 -15.54 8.31 17.80
C PRO A 140 -14.45 7.53 18.51
N GLN A 141 -14.80 6.39 19.08
CA GLN A 141 -13.83 5.45 19.63
C GLN A 141 -13.53 4.38 18.59
N ASN A 142 -12.57 4.68 17.71
CA ASN A 142 -12.14 3.72 16.70
C ASN A 142 -11.16 2.68 17.26
N GLN A 143 -10.89 1.63 16.49
CA GLN A 143 -10.03 0.53 16.89
C GLN A 143 -9.13 0.08 15.75
N VAL A 144 -7.97 -0.49 16.10
CA VAL A 144 -7.15 -1.34 15.25
C VAL A 144 -7.25 -2.75 15.78
N GLN A 145 -7.49 -3.71 14.92
CA GLN A 145 -7.59 -5.12 15.31
C GLN A 145 -6.70 -5.98 14.41
N GLU A 146 -6.03 -6.97 14.99
CA GLU A 146 -5.59 -8.13 14.23
C GLU A 146 -6.70 -9.16 14.25
N LEU A 147 -7.16 -9.58 13.09
CA LEU A 147 -8.20 -10.58 12.96
C LEU A 147 -7.60 -11.96 12.66
N ASN A 148 -8.26 -12.99 13.14
CA ASN A 148 -8.06 -14.33 12.61
C ASN A 148 -8.63 -14.38 11.19
N PRO A 149 -7.82 -14.64 10.14
CA PRO A 149 -8.28 -14.56 8.76
C PRO A 149 -9.41 -15.56 8.43
N ALA A 150 -9.45 -16.71 9.10
CA ALA A 150 -10.47 -17.74 8.85
C ALA A 150 -11.83 -17.45 9.48
N THR A 151 -11.87 -16.65 10.56
CA THR A 151 -13.10 -16.48 11.38
C THR A 151 -13.51 -15.03 11.57
N GLY A 152 -12.67 -14.06 11.25
CA GLY A 152 -12.89 -12.64 11.51
C GLY A 152 -12.85 -12.24 12.99
N LYS A 153 -12.60 -13.19 13.90
CA LYS A 153 -12.53 -12.89 15.34
C LYS A 153 -11.25 -12.12 15.66
N PRO A 154 -11.32 -11.03 16.45
CA PRO A 154 -10.14 -10.32 16.89
C PRO A 154 -9.22 -11.21 17.73
N ARG A 155 -7.94 -11.21 17.42
CA ARG A 155 -6.87 -11.77 18.25
C ARG A 155 -6.50 -10.79 19.36
N TRP A 156 -6.49 -9.51 19.01
CA TRP A 156 -6.32 -8.39 19.92
C TRP A 156 -6.98 -7.13 19.35
N THR A 157 -7.19 -6.15 20.21
CA THR A 157 -7.76 -4.84 19.88
C THR A 157 -6.93 -3.75 20.52
N TYR A 158 -6.48 -2.79 19.72
CA TYR A 158 -5.88 -1.53 20.17
C TYR A 158 -6.91 -0.39 20.00
N GLN A 159 -7.08 0.40 21.03
CA GLN A 159 -7.93 1.59 21.01
C GLN A 159 -7.06 2.84 21.03
N PRO A 160 -6.93 3.57 19.92
CA PRO A 160 -6.30 4.88 19.95
C PRO A 160 -7.14 5.86 20.79
N PRO A 161 -6.58 7.00 21.20
CA PRO A 161 -7.37 8.04 21.85
C PRO A 161 -8.60 8.44 21.03
N ARG A 162 -9.66 8.91 21.69
CA ARG A 162 -10.90 9.32 21.00
C ARG A 162 -10.63 10.34 19.91
N GLY A 163 -11.33 10.23 18.79
CA GLY A 163 -11.20 11.08 17.62
C GLY A 163 -10.04 10.69 16.68
N TRP A 164 -9.19 9.73 17.09
CA TRP A 164 -8.15 9.19 16.22
C TRP A 164 -8.61 7.93 15.50
N GLU A 165 -8.24 7.81 14.25
CA GLU A 165 -8.53 6.63 13.43
C GLU A 165 -7.30 6.16 12.65
N VAL A 166 -7.29 4.91 12.23
CA VAL A 166 -6.24 4.39 11.37
C VAL A 166 -6.49 4.84 9.94
N SER A 167 -5.55 5.58 9.39
CA SER A 167 -5.61 5.99 8.00
C SER A 167 -4.76 5.10 7.09
N ARG A 168 -3.65 4.54 7.61
CA ARG A 168 -2.74 3.68 6.83
C ARG A 168 -2.06 2.65 7.73
N VAL A 169 -1.76 1.49 7.14
CA VAL A 169 -0.85 0.50 7.68
C VAL A 169 0.41 0.50 6.81
N TYR A 170 1.51 0.94 7.37
CA TYR A 170 2.79 1.04 6.67
C TYR A 170 3.56 -0.29 6.65
N SER A 171 3.39 -1.08 7.69
CA SER A 171 3.98 -2.42 7.82
C SER A 171 3.10 -3.26 8.74
N THR A 172 2.96 -4.54 8.44
CA THR A 172 2.24 -5.50 9.28
C THR A 172 3.17 -6.27 10.23
N THR A 173 4.46 -6.37 9.87
CA THR A 173 5.48 -7.07 10.66
C THR A 173 6.83 -6.37 10.48
N PRO A 174 7.27 -5.53 11.46
CA PRO A 174 6.55 -5.07 12.66
C PRO A 174 5.35 -4.20 12.31
N LEU A 175 4.35 -4.17 13.19
CA LEU A 175 3.15 -3.38 12.91
C LEU A 175 3.41 -1.89 13.16
N VAL A 176 3.31 -1.11 12.08
CA VAL A 176 3.44 0.35 12.08
C VAL A 176 2.25 0.95 11.36
N VAL A 177 1.50 1.80 12.06
CA VAL A 177 0.28 2.41 11.56
C VAL A 177 0.32 3.93 11.65
N ARG A 178 -0.33 4.59 10.70
CA ARG A 178 -0.61 6.02 10.77
C ARG A 178 -2.02 6.21 11.35
N LEU A 179 -2.08 7.03 12.37
CA LEU A 179 -3.32 7.51 12.96
C LEU A 179 -3.55 8.96 12.53
N GLU A 180 -4.79 9.30 12.26
CA GLU A 180 -5.22 10.66 11.91
C GLU A 180 -6.34 11.12 12.85
N HIS A 181 -6.36 12.41 13.12
CA HIS A 181 -7.45 13.10 13.79
C HIS A 181 -8.01 14.13 12.82
N GLU A 182 -9.13 13.82 12.21
CA GLU A 182 -9.69 14.61 11.11
C GLU A 182 -9.97 16.06 11.49
N GLU A 183 -10.66 16.32 12.59
CA GLU A 183 -11.00 17.67 13.02
C GLU A 183 -9.75 18.54 13.33
N LYS A 184 -8.72 17.95 13.93
CA LYS A 184 -7.47 18.66 14.26
C LYS A 184 -6.50 18.73 13.09
N LYS A 185 -6.77 18.01 12.01
CA LYS A 185 -5.85 17.85 10.85
C LYS A 185 -4.45 17.44 11.29
N GLN A 186 -4.38 16.52 12.23
CA GLN A 186 -3.14 15.99 12.80
C GLN A 186 -2.99 14.52 12.47
N TYR A 187 -1.76 14.09 12.34
CA TYR A 187 -1.45 12.67 12.23
C TYR A 187 -0.28 12.29 13.15
N THR A 188 -0.22 11.03 13.47
CA THR A 188 0.91 10.42 14.17
C THR A 188 1.17 9.03 13.62
N ILE A 189 2.40 8.54 13.79
CA ILE A 189 2.77 7.18 13.41
C ILE A 189 3.09 6.43 14.70
N VAL A 190 2.47 5.28 14.89
CA VAL A 190 2.69 4.44 16.06
C VAL A 190 3.13 3.03 15.65
N ALA A 191 3.99 2.46 16.45
CA ALA A 191 4.32 1.03 16.40
C ALA A 191 3.50 0.29 17.47
N LEU A 192 2.97 -0.87 17.10
CA LEU A 192 2.28 -1.75 18.02
C LEU A 192 3.09 -3.04 18.22
N THR A 193 2.94 -3.65 19.39
CA THR A 193 3.51 -4.96 19.67
C THR A 193 2.69 -6.08 18.99
N GLU A 194 3.22 -7.30 18.97
CA GLU A 194 2.52 -8.50 18.49
C GLU A 194 1.20 -8.78 19.24
N SER A 195 1.04 -8.25 20.44
CA SER A 195 -0.18 -8.36 21.26
C SER A 195 -1.10 -7.14 21.18
N GLY A 196 -0.86 -6.22 20.23
CA GLY A 196 -1.68 -5.04 20.01
C GLY A 196 -1.49 -3.92 21.03
N LYS A 197 -0.43 -3.95 21.84
CA LYS A 197 -0.11 -2.85 22.77
C LYS A 197 0.73 -1.78 22.06
N LEU A 198 0.58 -0.54 22.50
CA LEU A 198 1.45 0.54 22.01
C LEU A 198 2.91 0.21 22.34
N ARG A 199 3.74 0.08 21.30
CA ARG A 199 5.18 -0.11 21.42
C ARG A 199 5.89 1.23 21.54
N SER A 200 5.58 2.15 20.64
CA SER A 200 6.05 3.53 20.68
C SER A 200 5.24 4.42 19.74
N GLN A 201 5.34 5.72 19.97
CA GLN A 201 4.92 6.76 19.02
C GLN A 201 6.16 7.38 18.40
N LEU A 202 6.21 7.50 17.08
CA LEU A 202 7.35 8.09 16.40
C LEU A 202 7.40 9.59 16.65
N MET A 203 8.58 10.08 16.96
CA MET A 203 8.87 11.49 17.26
C MET A 203 9.80 12.06 16.19
N PRO A 204 9.28 12.58 15.07
CA PRO A 204 10.12 13.16 14.03
C PRO A 204 10.89 14.38 14.57
N PRO A 205 12.08 14.66 14.02
CA PRO A 205 12.81 15.90 14.32
C PRO A 205 11.94 17.12 14.04
N LYS A 206 12.17 18.21 14.79
CA LYS A 206 11.41 19.44 14.66
C LYS A 206 11.42 19.94 13.20
N GLY A 207 10.24 20.16 12.64
CA GLY A 207 10.08 20.64 11.26
C GLY A 207 10.18 19.57 10.19
N ALA A 208 10.55 18.33 10.51
CA ALA A 208 10.56 17.24 9.54
C ALA A 208 9.12 16.80 9.23
N LYS A 209 8.76 16.89 7.96
CA LYS A 209 7.50 16.35 7.43
C LYS A 209 7.79 15.01 6.80
N LEU A 210 7.19 13.94 7.34
CA LEU A 210 7.36 12.58 6.86
C LEU A 210 6.37 12.30 5.72
N THR A 211 6.83 11.60 4.69
CA THR A 211 5.98 11.25 3.56
C THR A 211 6.08 9.77 3.21
N ALA A 212 4.95 9.19 2.85
CA ALA A 212 4.84 7.90 2.21
C ALA A 212 3.84 8.04 1.06
N ASP A 213 4.14 7.39 -0.06
CA ASP A 213 3.24 7.40 -1.20
C ASP A 213 2.26 6.23 -1.05
N CYS A 214 1.03 6.56 -0.68
CA CYS A 214 -0.05 5.60 -0.49
C CYS A 214 -1.02 5.55 -1.68
N GLY A 215 -0.59 6.10 -2.81
CA GLY A 215 -1.42 6.26 -4.00
C GLY A 215 -2.50 7.33 -3.81
N ASN A 216 -3.12 7.73 -4.91
CA ASN A 216 -4.28 8.62 -4.86
C ASN A 216 -5.49 7.81 -4.36
N SER A 217 -5.71 7.77 -3.07
CA SER A 217 -7.01 7.35 -2.60
C SER A 217 -7.94 8.55 -2.68
N PHE A 218 -8.68 8.65 -3.78
CA PHE A 218 -9.96 9.34 -3.79
C PHE A 218 -11.02 8.55 -3.01
N ALA A 219 -10.60 7.58 -2.21
CA ALA A 219 -11.47 6.90 -1.27
C ALA A 219 -11.95 7.95 -0.27
N ILE A 220 -13.12 8.49 -0.52
CA ILE A 220 -13.81 9.47 0.34
C ILE A 220 -13.93 8.93 1.79
N PHE A 221 -13.72 7.63 1.98
CA PHE A 221 -13.97 6.93 3.22
C PHE A 221 -12.81 6.00 3.69
N GLY A 222 -11.60 6.16 3.18
CA GLY A 222 -10.40 5.55 3.73
C GLY A 222 -10.30 4.01 3.68
N GLN A 223 -10.94 3.34 2.69
CA GLN A 223 -10.95 1.87 2.62
C GLN A 223 -9.62 1.23 2.25
N LYS A 224 -8.63 1.99 1.80
CA LYS A 224 -7.29 1.47 1.47
C LYS A 224 -6.32 1.73 2.62
N LEU A 225 -6.06 0.71 3.42
CA LEU A 225 -5.05 0.78 4.49
C LEU A 225 -3.65 0.45 4.00
N GLU A 226 -3.51 -0.39 2.98
CA GLU A 226 -2.25 -0.91 2.48
C GLU A 226 -1.82 -0.29 1.14
N GLY A 227 -0.65 -0.72 0.65
CA GLY A 227 -0.14 -0.30 -0.66
C GLY A 227 0.69 0.96 -0.62
N CYS A 228 1.02 1.50 0.56
CA CYS A 228 1.96 2.59 0.69
C CYS A 228 3.36 2.15 0.27
N SER A 229 4.06 3.03 -0.44
CA SER A 229 5.49 2.91 -0.75
C SER A 229 6.24 4.11 -0.17
N GLY A 230 7.56 4.04 -0.13
CA GLY A 230 8.38 5.07 0.52
C GLY A 230 8.61 4.80 2.01
N VAL A 231 8.37 3.57 2.44
CA VAL A 231 8.63 3.08 3.79
C VAL A 231 9.33 1.72 3.75
N ALA A 232 10.10 1.42 4.79
CA ALA A 232 10.68 0.11 5.03
C ALA A 232 10.73 -0.15 6.54
N ALA A 233 10.82 -1.41 6.94
CA ALA A 233 10.97 -1.77 8.34
C ALA A 233 11.81 -3.04 8.50
N ASP A 234 12.59 -3.08 9.55
CA ASP A 234 13.13 -4.31 10.16
C ASP A 234 12.50 -4.50 11.54
N ALA A 235 12.84 -5.57 12.24
CA ALA A 235 12.24 -5.91 13.53
C ALA A 235 12.24 -4.78 14.58
N ASN A 236 13.18 -3.84 14.50
CA ASN A 236 13.40 -2.80 15.51
C ASN A 236 13.49 -1.38 14.96
N THR A 237 13.43 -1.22 13.64
CA THR A 237 13.62 0.08 12.99
C THR A 237 12.57 0.28 11.91
N PHE A 238 12.04 1.48 11.84
CA PHE A 238 11.19 1.95 10.76
C PHE A 238 11.90 3.06 9.98
N TYR A 239 11.89 2.96 8.67
CA TYR A 239 12.55 3.88 7.75
C TYR A 239 11.50 4.59 6.90
N ILE A 240 11.58 5.91 6.86
CA ILE A 240 10.65 6.73 6.08
C ILE A 240 11.36 7.97 5.56
N ALA A 241 10.98 8.44 4.38
CA ALA A 241 11.52 9.66 3.82
C ALA A 241 10.81 10.91 4.35
N THR A 242 11.51 12.05 4.32
CA THR A 242 10.87 13.36 4.43
C THR A 242 10.24 13.77 3.11
N GLU A 243 9.32 14.74 3.15
CA GLU A 243 8.88 15.45 1.95
C GLU A 243 10.09 16.03 1.21
N ASP A 244 9.94 16.16 -0.10
CA ASP A 244 10.96 16.77 -0.96
C ASP A 244 11.10 18.24 -0.60
N ASP A 245 12.32 18.69 -0.32
CA ASP A 245 12.64 20.09 -0.27
C ASP A 245 12.83 20.60 -1.71
N SER A 246 11.94 21.48 -2.13
CA SER A 246 11.93 22.13 -3.45
C SER A 246 12.17 23.63 -3.36
N SER A 247 12.76 24.11 -2.27
CA SER A 247 13.06 25.55 -2.05
C SER A 247 14.10 26.11 -3.01
N GLY A 248 14.85 25.23 -3.69
CA GLY A 248 15.83 25.57 -4.73
C GLY A 248 15.42 25.11 -6.13
N THR A 249 16.37 25.11 -7.05
CA THR A 249 16.22 24.59 -8.41
C THR A 249 16.20 23.05 -8.45
N SER A 250 16.56 22.40 -7.36
CA SER A 250 16.73 20.95 -7.22
C SER A 250 15.87 20.42 -6.09
N ARG A 251 15.44 19.15 -6.24
CA ARG A 251 14.71 18.45 -5.17
C ARG A 251 15.67 17.58 -4.38
N THR A 252 15.54 17.62 -3.07
CA THR A 252 16.28 16.74 -2.17
C THR A 252 15.39 16.33 -0.98
N ASN A 253 15.76 15.26 -0.28
CA ASN A 253 15.10 14.84 0.94
C ASN A 253 16.07 14.10 1.86
N LYS A 254 15.54 13.54 2.94
CA LYS A 254 16.28 12.67 3.87
C LYS A 254 15.49 11.41 4.12
N VAL A 255 16.20 10.33 4.44
CA VAL A 255 15.61 9.13 5.04
C VAL A 255 15.90 9.18 6.53
N ILE A 256 14.88 8.95 7.34
CA ILE A 256 14.98 8.91 8.80
C ILE A 256 14.70 7.48 9.26
N ALA A 257 15.60 6.96 10.10
CA ALA A 257 15.41 5.70 10.79
C ALA A 257 14.91 5.94 12.21
N PHE A 258 13.80 5.32 12.58
CA PHE A 258 13.22 5.41 13.91
C PHE A 258 13.39 4.11 14.67
N ASN A 259 13.81 4.19 15.92
CA ASN A 259 13.81 3.05 16.84
C ASN A 259 12.37 2.74 17.26
N LEU A 260 11.86 1.56 16.91
CA LEU A 260 10.48 1.17 17.17
C LEU A 260 10.16 0.94 18.67
N ASN A 261 11.18 0.79 19.52
CA ASN A 261 10.97 0.65 20.98
C ASN A 261 10.83 2.01 21.68
N THR A 262 11.46 3.07 21.13
CA THR A 262 11.51 4.37 21.78
C THR A 262 10.79 5.47 20.99
N GLY A 263 10.48 5.23 19.71
CA GLY A 263 9.94 6.20 18.77
C GLY A 263 10.93 7.29 18.36
N LYS A 264 12.15 7.30 18.87
CA LYS A 264 13.16 8.32 18.59
C LYS A 264 13.91 8.03 17.29
N PRO A 265 14.35 9.06 16.55
CA PRO A 265 15.29 8.89 15.45
C PRO A 265 16.58 8.21 15.93
N LYS A 266 17.06 7.24 15.14
CA LYS A 266 18.41 6.64 15.30
C LYS A 266 19.44 7.44 14.52
N TRP A 267 19.07 7.83 13.31
CA TRP A 267 19.87 8.62 12.38
C TRP A 267 19.02 9.22 11.27
N GLU A 268 19.59 10.21 10.59
CA GLU A 268 19.08 10.82 9.36
C GLU A 268 20.14 10.67 8.28
N ALA A 269 19.76 10.24 7.08
CA ALA A 269 20.63 10.16 5.92
C ALA A 269 20.11 11.10 4.83
N PRO A 270 20.83 12.20 4.52
CA PRO A 270 20.47 13.06 3.42
C PRO A 270 20.63 12.32 2.09
N ALA A 271 19.74 12.59 1.15
CA ALA A 271 19.94 12.13 -0.22
C ALA A 271 21.22 12.75 -0.80
N PRO A 272 21.90 12.06 -1.75
CA PRO A 272 22.97 12.68 -2.52
C PRO A 272 22.51 13.98 -3.16
N ALA A 273 23.44 14.86 -3.49
CA ALA A 273 23.14 16.19 -4.01
C ALA A 273 22.08 16.15 -5.14
N GLU A 274 21.04 16.95 -4.98
CA GLU A 274 19.95 17.10 -5.94
C GLU A 274 19.18 15.80 -6.27
N ARG A 275 19.15 14.85 -5.35
CA ARG A 275 18.42 13.59 -5.53
C ARG A 275 17.38 13.38 -4.44
N VAL A 276 16.42 12.51 -4.72
CA VAL A 276 15.36 12.11 -3.80
C VAL A 276 15.43 10.62 -3.60
N LEU A 277 15.45 10.21 -2.32
CA LEU A 277 15.46 8.80 -1.92
C LEU A 277 14.06 8.38 -1.46
N LYS A 278 13.63 7.19 -1.90
CA LYS A 278 12.35 6.58 -1.53
C LYS A 278 12.61 5.16 -1.03
N PRO A 279 12.38 4.86 0.26
CA PRO A 279 12.48 3.49 0.75
C PRO A 279 11.54 2.54 -0.01
N LEU A 280 12.04 1.34 -0.34
CA LEU A 280 11.30 0.28 -1.02
C LEU A 280 11.08 -0.93 -0.12
N GLY A 281 11.98 -1.19 0.81
CA GLY A 281 11.97 -2.37 1.66
C GLY A 281 13.34 -2.65 2.26
N MET A 282 13.58 -3.92 2.56
CA MET A 282 14.87 -4.42 3.04
C MET A 282 15.45 -5.41 2.03
N GLU A 283 16.77 -5.35 1.81
CA GLU A 283 17.51 -6.25 0.93
C GLU A 283 18.85 -6.60 1.54
N GLY A 284 19.10 -7.88 1.79
CA GLY A 284 20.36 -8.34 2.39
C GLY A 284 20.72 -7.67 3.71
N GLY A 285 19.73 -7.34 4.54
CA GLY A 285 19.92 -6.64 5.83
C GLY A 285 20.13 -5.12 5.70
N ASN A 286 20.14 -4.57 4.50
CA ASN A 286 20.21 -3.12 4.24
C ASN A 286 18.84 -2.54 3.86
N VAL A 287 18.68 -1.25 4.06
CA VAL A 287 17.51 -0.52 3.54
C VAL A 287 17.65 -0.39 2.04
N LEU A 288 16.68 -0.92 1.32
CA LEU A 288 16.58 -0.79 -0.14
C LEU A 288 15.87 0.52 -0.47
N LEU A 289 16.43 1.29 -1.39
CA LEU A 289 15.93 2.61 -1.74
C LEU A 289 15.90 2.78 -3.25
N TYR A 290 14.91 3.49 -3.73
CA TYR A 290 14.92 4.05 -5.07
C TYR A 290 15.42 5.49 -5.01
N MET A 291 16.46 5.78 -5.76
CA MET A 291 16.96 7.11 -6.01
C MET A 291 16.32 7.63 -7.30
N ARG A 292 15.39 8.59 -7.15
CA ARG A 292 14.59 9.09 -8.28
C ARG A 292 15.47 9.73 -9.37
N PRO A 293 15.06 9.63 -10.64
CA PRO A 293 15.72 10.33 -11.72
C PRO A 293 15.61 11.85 -11.55
N LYS A 294 16.49 12.58 -12.18
CA LYS A 294 16.33 13.99 -12.52
C LYS A 294 16.37 14.13 -14.05
N TYR A 295 16.13 15.35 -14.54
CA TYR A 295 15.90 15.59 -15.97
C TYR A 295 16.90 14.91 -16.90
N ASP A 296 18.19 14.95 -16.55
CA ASP A 296 19.32 14.45 -17.34
C ASP A 296 20.00 13.20 -16.77
N THR A 297 19.51 12.71 -15.63
CA THR A 297 20.15 11.61 -14.92
C THR A 297 19.12 10.56 -14.57
N ALA A 298 19.33 9.33 -15.01
CA ALA A 298 18.48 8.20 -14.71
C ALA A 298 18.45 7.87 -13.22
N GLY A 299 17.39 7.18 -12.82
CA GLY A 299 17.23 6.66 -11.48
C GLY A 299 18.21 5.55 -11.15
N ALA A 300 18.20 5.11 -9.93
CA ALA A 300 18.99 3.97 -9.48
C ALA A 300 18.30 3.27 -8.31
N VAL A 301 18.55 1.99 -8.15
CA VAL A 301 18.28 1.28 -6.91
C VAL A 301 19.56 1.29 -6.08
N VAL A 302 19.45 1.73 -4.84
CA VAL A 302 20.59 1.88 -3.94
C VAL A 302 20.28 1.22 -2.58
N THR A 303 21.29 0.92 -1.82
CA THR A 303 21.16 0.41 -0.45
C THR A 303 21.80 1.37 0.53
N LEU A 304 21.26 1.36 1.76
CA LEU A 304 21.79 2.11 2.89
C LEU A 304 21.92 1.15 4.09
N PRO A 305 23.08 1.12 4.77
CA PRO A 305 23.23 0.29 5.96
C PRO A 305 22.19 0.62 7.03
N PRO A 306 21.71 -0.32 7.84
CA PRO A 306 20.74 -0.06 8.90
C PRO A 306 21.29 0.82 10.03
N THR A 307 22.61 1.05 10.03
CA THR A 307 23.32 1.98 10.91
C THR A 307 23.42 3.41 10.35
N GLY A 308 22.89 3.65 9.15
CA GLY A 308 23.06 4.91 8.44
C GLY A 308 24.36 4.96 7.65
N GLY A 309 24.71 6.15 7.15
CA GLY A 309 25.91 6.40 6.37
C GLY A 309 25.61 6.81 4.92
N THR A 310 26.42 6.38 3.98
CA THR A 310 26.30 6.71 2.57
C THR A 310 25.59 5.61 1.77
N VAL A 311 24.82 6.01 0.77
CA VAL A 311 24.16 5.06 -0.12
C VAL A 311 25.16 4.37 -1.03
N LYS A 312 24.90 3.08 -1.29
CA LYS A 312 25.66 2.26 -2.25
C LYS A 312 24.77 1.87 -3.41
N THR A 313 25.20 2.15 -4.65
CA THR A 313 24.44 1.78 -5.84
C THR A 313 24.42 0.26 -6.01
N LEU A 314 23.23 -0.28 -6.13
CA LEU A 314 22.96 -1.69 -6.40
C LEU A 314 22.65 -1.93 -7.87
N LEU A 315 21.85 -1.06 -8.47
CA LEU A 315 21.50 -1.07 -9.89
C LEU A 315 21.39 0.38 -10.39
N GLN A 316 22.25 0.78 -11.32
CA GLN A 316 22.14 2.06 -12.03
C GLN A 316 21.29 1.86 -13.27
N HIS A 317 20.25 2.68 -13.45
CA HIS A 317 19.46 2.65 -14.67
C HIS A 317 20.24 3.29 -15.83
N PRO A 318 20.01 2.90 -17.09
CA PRO A 318 20.71 3.43 -18.24
C PRO A 318 20.57 4.95 -18.36
N ALA A 319 21.64 5.65 -18.72
CA ALA A 319 21.65 7.12 -18.77
C ALA A 319 20.53 7.71 -19.64
N GLY A 320 20.15 7.04 -20.75
CA GLY A 320 19.06 7.49 -21.62
C GLY A 320 17.65 7.33 -21.04
N ALA A 321 17.48 6.60 -19.92
CA ALA A 321 16.17 6.33 -19.34
C ALA A 321 15.61 7.50 -18.52
N GLY A 322 16.44 8.47 -18.13
CA GLY A 322 16.05 9.52 -17.18
C GLY A 322 14.78 10.29 -17.59
N ARG A 323 14.63 10.63 -18.87
CA ARG A 323 13.44 11.34 -19.36
C ARG A 323 12.18 10.49 -19.27
N ILE A 324 12.27 9.21 -19.64
CA ILE A 324 11.13 8.28 -19.60
C ILE A 324 10.75 8.01 -18.14
N GLU A 325 11.71 7.75 -17.27
CA GLU A 325 11.47 7.56 -15.84
C GLU A 325 10.80 8.78 -15.19
N ASN A 326 11.22 10.01 -15.55
CA ASN A 326 10.60 11.23 -15.05
C ASN A 326 9.14 11.39 -15.48
N GLY A 327 8.73 10.77 -16.58
CA GLY A 327 7.34 10.75 -17.05
C GLY A 327 6.42 9.86 -16.20
N PHE A 328 6.97 8.98 -15.38
CA PHE A 328 6.20 8.09 -14.50
C PHE A 328 5.84 8.80 -13.18
N PHE A 329 4.82 9.64 -13.21
CA PHE A 329 4.31 10.30 -12.01
C PHE A 329 3.69 9.28 -11.03
N SER A 330 3.96 9.43 -9.74
CA SER A 330 3.47 8.51 -8.70
C SER A 330 3.82 7.05 -8.98
N ALA A 331 4.99 6.80 -9.57
CA ALA A 331 5.42 5.47 -9.93
C ALA A 331 5.55 4.55 -8.72
N LYS A 332 4.99 3.35 -8.82
CA LYS A 332 5.32 2.25 -7.91
C LYS A 332 6.60 1.59 -8.40
N VAL A 333 7.59 1.50 -7.54
CA VAL A 333 8.87 0.87 -7.85
C VAL A 333 9.03 -0.39 -7.01
N LEU A 334 9.41 -1.47 -7.66
CA LEU A 334 9.77 -2.74 -7.03
C LEU A 334 11.18 -3.12 -7.47
N TYR A 335 11.89 -3.82 -6.60
CA TYR A 335 13.17 -4.44 -6.93
C TYR A 335 13.14 -5.88 -6.51
N GLN A 336 13.46 -6.77 -7.42
CA GLN A 336 13.50 -8.20 -7.18
C GLN A 336 14.48 -8.88 -8.14
N ASP A 337 15.26 -9.81 -7.64
CA ASP A 337 16.18 -10.66 -8.44
C ASP A 337 17.10 -9.88 -9.36
N GLY A 338 17.67 -8.76 -8.86
CA GLY A 338 18.59 -7.92 -9.60
C GLY A 338 17.92 -6.97 -10.62
N ARG A 339 16.58 -6.90 -10.63
CA ARG A 339 15.81 -6.06 -11.55
C ARG A 339 14.98 -5.04 -10.80
N SER A 340 14.86 -3.84 -11.38
CA SER A 340 13.91 -2.84 -10.94
C SER A 340 12.74 -2.76 -11.91
N PHE A 341 11.54 -2.68 -11.37
CA PHE A 341 10.29 -2.53 -12.10
C PHE A 341 9.67 -1.20 -11.69
N ILE A 342 9.37 -0.35 -12.66
CA ILE A 342 8.71 0.93 -12.44
C ILE A 342 7.36 0.87 -13.14
N PHE A 343 6.29 1.03 -12.36
CA PHE A 343 4.92 0.99 -12.87
C PHE A 343 4.30 2.37 -12.81
N SER A 344 3.70 2.82 -13.90
CA SER A 344 2.82 3.98 -13.86
C SER A 344 1.53 3.62 -13.13
N GLN A 345 1.19 4.38 -12.10
CA GLN A 345 -0.10 4.20 -11.40
C GLN A 345 -1.24 4.95 -12.09
N ARG A 346 -0.92 5.76 -13.07
CA ARG A 346 -1.89 6.54 -13.82
C ARG A 346 -1.47 6.61 -15.28
N VAL A 347 -2.39 6.28 -16.15
CA VAL A 347 -2.30 6.54 -17.58
C VAL A 347 -3.17 7.76 -17.87
N SER A 348 -2.67 8.69 -18.65
CA SER A 348 -3.41 9.88 -19.06
C SER A 348 -2.90 10.32 -20.43
N ALA A 349 -3.80 10.39 -21.39
CA ALA A 349 -3.56 10.93 -22.72
C ALA A 349 -4.76 11.76 -23.19
N SER A 350 -4.68 12.32 -24.40
CA SER A 350 -5.76 13.16 -24.94
C SER A 350 -6.96 12.33 -25.45
N ASN A 351 -6.76 11.03 -25.69
CA ASN A 351 -7.79 10.10 -26.18
C ASN A 351 -7.37 8.64 -25.90
N ASP A 352 -8.33 7.72 -26.02
CA ASP A 352 -8.16 6.28 -25.73
C ASP A 352 -7.05 5.63 -26.58
N LYS A 353 -6.85 6.06 -27.81
CA LYS A 353 -5.79 5.50 -28.66
C LYS A 353 -4.40 5.85 -28.13
N GLU A 354 -4.19 7.08 -27.74
CA GLU A 354 -2.94 7.52 -27.14
C GLU A 354 -2.72 6.89 -25.76
N GLU A 355 -3.77 6.63 -24.99
CA GLU A 355 -3.66 5.91 -23.71
C GLU A 355 -3.15 4.49 -23.91
N LEU A 356 -3.61 3.78 -24.95
CA LEU A 356 -3.16 2.43 -25.26
C LEU A 356 -1.69 2.36 -25.72
N GLU A 357 -1.15 3.45 -26.22
CA GLU A 357 0.24 3.57 -26.66
C GLU A 357 1.19 4.00 -25.52
N GLN A 358 0.67 4.37 -24.34
CA GLN A 358 1.49 4.79 -23.21
C GLN A 358 2.31 3.65 -22.63
N THR A 359 3.57 3.94 -22.34
CA THR A 359 4.43 3.02 -21.59
C THR A 359 3.98 2.97 -20.13
N THR A 360 3.52 1.82 -19.69
CA THR A 360 2.99 1.63 -18.32
C THR A 360 3.95 0.95 -17.38
N MET A 361 5.02 0.34 -17.92
CA MET A 361 6.03 -0.36 -17.13
C MET A 361 7.41 -0.20 -17.76
N LEU A 362 8.41 0.06 -16.94
CA LEU A 362 9.84 -0.02 -17.29
C LEU A 362 10.48 -1.13 -16.45
N VAL A 363 11.39 -1.86 -17.05
CA VAL A 363 12.19 -2.88 -16.37
C VAL A 363 13.66 -2.63 -16.69
N PHE A 364 14.47 -2.58 -15.64
CA PHE A 364 15.93 -2.44 -15.77
C PHE A 364 16.62 -3.60 -15.05
N GLU A 365 17.67 -4.11 -15.67
CA GLU A 365 18.53 -5.16 -15.10
C GLU A 365 20.00 -4.76 -15.22
N LYS A 366 20.87 -5.48 -14.51
CA LYS A 366 22.32 -5.30 -14.61
C LYS A 366 22.84 -5.73 -15.98
#